data_fbc5e315bd1ee223d2c730f961a036a2
#
_entry.id   fbc5e315bd1ee223d2c730f961a036a2
#
_cell.length_a   1.000
_cell.length_b   1.000
_cell.length_c   1.000
_cell.angle_alpha   90.00
_cell.angle_beta   90.00
_cell.angle_gamma   90.00
#
_symmetry.space_group_name_H-M   'P 1'
#
loop_
_entity.id
_entity.type
_entity.pdbx_description
1 polymer ?
#
loop_
_entity_poly.entity_id
_entity_poly.type
_entity_poly.pdbx_seq_one_letter_code
_entity_poly.pdbx_strand_id
1 'polypeptide(L)'
;MGYDGALVLDFLARAHQTALLTDREKHLIGLAVTMTRGCQVCTRGRIEKARAAGIGDDLLNALVAIVAAVNAGVAAATAREGFRLADASSAEACGDLCSAEVSPDNEKRSAAPREKR
;
A
#
# COMPACT_ATOMS: atom_id res chain seq x y z
N MET A 1 13.62 -23.38 -15.69
CA MET A 1 14.03 -22.05 -16.20
C MET A 1 13.37 -20.96 -15.37
N GLY A 2 14.15 -20.10 -14.73
CA GLY A 2 13.63 -19.03 -13.88
C GLY A 2 13.41 -17.73 -14.66
N TYR A 3 12.74 -16.78 -14.03
CA TYR A 3 12.58 -15.42 -14.54
C TYR A 3 13.93 -14.68 -14.55
N ASP A 4 14.27 -14.06 -15.67
CA ASP A 4 15.44 -13.19 -15.78
C ASP A 4 15.04 -11.74 -15.42
N GLY A 5 15.43 -11.31 -14.24
CA GLY A 5 15.16 -9.97 -13.74
C GLY A 5 16.19 -8.90 -14.12
N ALA A 6 17.13 -9.20 -15.01
CA ALA A 6 18.27 -8.31 -15.30
C ALA A 6 17.85 -6.90 -15.73
N LEU A 7 16.81 -6.76 -16.56
CA LEU A 7 16.27 -5.47 -16.98
C LEU A 7 15.74 -4.65 -15.80
N VAL A 8 15.04 -5.28 -14.88
CA VAL A 8 14.47 -4.60 -13.69
C VAL A 8 15.59 -4.18 -12.74
N LEU A 9 16.59 -5.03 -12.53
CA LEU A 9 17.75 -4.72 -11.69
C LEU A 9 18.58 -3.58 -12.30
N ASP A 10 18.77 -3.56 -13.61
CA ASP A 10 19.46 -2.46 -14.31
C ASP A 10 18.68 -1.15 -14.19
N PHE A 11 17.38 -1.17 -14.38
CA PHE A 11 16.52 0.00 -14.19
C PHE A 11 16.59 0.53 -12.75
N LEU A 12 16.51 -0.36 -11.75
CA LEU A 12 16.65 -0.01 -10.34
C LEU A 12 17.99 0.68 -10.05
N ALA A 13 19.09 0.11 -10.56
CA ALA A 13 20.42 0.67 -10.39
C ALA A 13 20.55 2.06 -11.02
N ARG A 14 20.07 2.23 -12.24
CA ARG A 14 20.09 3.53 -12.95
C ARG A 14 19.24 4.58 -12.24
N ALA A 15 18.05 4.23 -11.78
CA ALA A 15 17.19 5.14 -11.04
C ALA A 15 17.87 5.66 -9.76
N HIS A 16 18.64 4.80 -9.07
CA HIS A 16 19.37 5.17 -7.86
C HIS A 16 20.64 6.03 -8.11
N GLN A 17 21.07 6.19 -9.37
CA GLN A 17 22.24 7.00 -9.71
C GLN A 17 21.98 8.51 -9.71
N THR A 18 20.73 8.95 -9.59
CA THR A 18 20.41 10.38 -9.56
C THR A 18 21.17 11.10 -8.45
N ALA A 19 21.74 12.26 -8.77
CA ALA A 19 22.38 13.15 -7.79
C ALA A 19 21.39 14.14 -7.12
N LEU A 20 20.12 14.12 -7.54
CA LEU A 20 19.09 15.02 -7.01
C LEU A 20 18.57 14.58 -5.64
N LEU A 21 18.77 13.31 -5.27
CA LEU A 21 18.41 12.75 -3.98
C LEU A 21 19.65 12.26 -3.25
N THR A 22 19.69 12.47 -1.94
CA THR A 22 20.74 11.92 -1.08
C THR A 22 20.59 10.41 -0.96
N ASP A 23 21.66 9.71 -0.60
CA ASP A 23 21.59 8.27 -0.33
C ASP A 23 20.60 7.94 0.77
N ARG A 24 20.52 8.78 1.81
CA ARG A 24 19.54 8.68 2.88
C ARG A 24 18.12 8.74 2.35
N GLU A 25 17.79 9.71 1.51
CA GLU A 25 16.47 9.85 0.88
C GLU A 25 16.13 8.62 0.04
N LYS A 26 17.08 8.11 -0.74
CA LYS A 26 16.90 6.88 -1.53
C LYS A 26 16.56 5.66 -0.66
N HIS A 27 17.27 5.50 0.48
CA HIS A 27 16.96 4.43 1.44
C HIS A 27 15.54 4.56 2.01
N LEU A 28 15.14 5.77 2.39
CA LEU A 28 13.82 6.03 2.98
C LEU A 28 12.70 5.80 1.96
N ILE A 29 12.87 6.25 0.73
CA ILE A 29 11.91 6.03 -0.37
C ILE A 29 11.75 4.53 -0.64
N GLY A 30 12.84 3.80 -0.79
CA GLY A 30 12.81 2.37 -1.06
C GLY A 30 12.14 1.58 0.06
N LEU A 31 12.40 1.94 1.31
CA LEU A 31 11.76 1.32 2.47
C LEU A 31 10.25 1.60 2.51
N ALA A 32 9.84 2.85 2.28
CA ALA A 32 8.43 3.22 2.23
C ALA A 32 7.66 2.43 1.16
N VAL A 33 8.25 2.24 -0.01
CA VAL A 33 7.64 1.48 -1.11
C VAL A 33 7.52 0.01 -0.76
N THR A 34 8.56 -0.64 -0.24
CA THR A 34 8.51 -2.07 0.09
C THR A 34 7.52 -2.37 1.21
N MET A 35 7.39 -1.48 2.19
CA MET A 35 6.39 -1.59 3.25
C MET A 35 4.97 -1.46 2.70
N THR A 36 4.71 -0.48 1.86
CA THR A 36 3.39 -0.25 1.24
C THR A 36 2.98 -1.40 0.33
N ARG A 37 3.94 -1.97 -0.40
CA ARG A 37 3.70 -3.16 -1.24
C ARG A 37 3.58 -4.46 -0.44
N GLY A 38 3.93 -4.45 0.84
CA GLY A 38 3.80 -5.61 1.73
C GLY A 38 4.88 -6.69 1.53
N CYS A 39 6.02 -6.37 0.95
CA CYS A 39 7.12 -7.30 0.80
C CYS A 39 7.97 -7.35 2.08
N GLN A 40 7.76 -8.36 2.92
CA GLN A 40 8.48 -8.51 4.20
C GLN A 40 9.97 -8.75 4.00
N VAL A 41 10.35 -9.60 3.05
CA VAL A 41 11.76 -9.90 2.75
C VAL A 41 12.48 -8.68 2.18
N CYS A 42 11.83 -7.94 1.27
CA CYS A 42 12.38 -6.71 0.71
C CYS A 42 12.54 -5.63 1.79
N THR A 43 11.56 -5.51 2.69
CA THR A 43 11.58 -4.56 3.81
C THR A 43 12.72 -4.88 4.77
N ARG A 44 12.93 -6.15 5.12
CA ARG A 44 14.08 -6.58 5.92
C ARG A 44 15.38 -6.13 5.29
N GLY A 45 15.60 -6.45 4.02
CA GLY A 45 16.83 -6.07 3.32
C GLY A 45 17.04 -4.56 3.26
N ARG A 46 15.97 -3.78 3.12
CA ARG A 46 16.03 -2.32 3.14
C ARG A 46 16.39 -1.77 4.53
N ILE A 47 15.86 -2.35 5.60
CA ILE A 47 16.20 -1.98 6.97
C ILE A 47 17.68 -2.28 7.26
N GLU A 48 18.15 -3.46 6.89
CA GLU A 48 19.55 -3.84 7.05
C GLU A 48 20.50 -2.87 6.33
N LYS A 49 20.20 -2.50 5.09
CA LYS A 49 20.97 -1.52 4.31
C LYS A 49 20.93 -0.13 4.92
N ALA A 50 19.77 0.32 5.38
CA ALA A 50 19.61 1.61 6.03
C ALA A 50 20.44 1.72 7.32
N ARG A 51 20.41 0.69 8.15
CA ARG A 51 21.23 0.61 9.36
C ARG A 51 22.73 0.61 9.03
N ALA A 52 23.15 -0.16 8.03
CA ALA A 52 24.53 -0.17 7.56
C ALA A 52 24.98 1.21 7.02
N ALA A 53 24.07 2.01 6.49
CA ALA A 53 24.30 3.39 6.05
C ALA A 53 24.27 4.42 7.21
N GLY A 54 24.10 3.97 8.45
CA GLY A 54 24.09 4.83 9.64
C GLY A 54 22.72 5.47 9.95
N ILE A 55 21.64 4.99 9.36
CA ILE A 55 20.28 5.46 9.67
C ILE A 55 19.83 4.77 10.95
N GLY A 56 19.56 5.55 11.99
CA GLY A 56 19.17 5.04 13.30
C GLY A 56 17.72 4.56 13.34
N ASP A 57 17.42 3.67 14.28
CA ASP A 57 16.10 3.07 14.44
C ASP A 57 15.01 4.11 14.81
N ASP A 58 15.36 5.20 15.47
CA ASP A 58 14.43 6.30 15.76
C ASP A 58 13.86 6.91 14.47
N LEU A 59 14.73 7.14 13.49
CA LEU A 59 14.33 7.66 12.19
C LEU A 59 13.52 6.62 11.41
N LEU A 60 13.93 5.34 11.46
CA LEU A 60 13.20 4.26 10.82
C LEU A 60 11.79 4.10 11.42
N ASN A 61 11.65 4.20 12.74
CA ASN A 61 10.34 4.17 13.40
C ASN A 61 9.47 5.38 13.01
N ALA A 62 10.06 6.57 12.90
CA ALA A 62 9.34 7.76 12.44
C ALA A 62 8.86 7.58 10.98
N LEU A 63 9.69 7.00 10.12
CA LEU A 63 9.29 6.66 8.75
C LEU A 63 8.12 5.67 8.73
N VAL A 64 8.20 4.60 9.53
CA VAL A 64 7.12 3.60 9.62
C VAL A 64 5.80 4.24 10.01
N ALA A 65 5.82 5.15 10.99
CA ALA A 65 4.62 5.87 11.41
C ALA A 65 4.02 6.73 10.28
N ILE A 66 4.86 7.44 9.53
CA ILE A 66 4.41 8.25 8.39
C ILE A 66 3.84 7.36 7.28
N VAL A 67 4.52 6.28 6.93
CA VAL A 67 4.05 5.33 5.91
C VAL A 67 2.69 4.75 6.30
N ALA A 68 2.53 4.32 7.54
CA ALA A 68 1.27 3.80 8.04
C ALA A 68 0.15 4.85 7.98
N ALA A 69 0.42 6.08 8.40
CA ALA A 69 -0.54 7.18 8.38
C ALA A 69 -0.95 7.57 6.95
N VAL A 70 0.01 7.66 6.03
CA VAL A 70 -0.29 7.96 4.61
C VAL A 70 -1.11 6.85 3.98
N ASN A 71 -0.76 5.58 4.21
CA ASN A 71 -1.54 4.45 3.71
C ASN A 71 -2.97 4.43 4.27
N ALA A 72 -3.14 4.74 5.56
CA ALA A 72 -4.46 4.88 6.18
C ALA A 72 -5.27 6.00 5.54
N GLY A 73 -4.65 7.15 5.27
CA GLY A 73 -5.27 8.28 4.57
C GLY A 73 -5.73 7.93 3.17
N VAL A 74 -4.91 7.21 2.41
CA VAL A 74 -5.27 6.72 1.06
C VAL A 74 -6.44 5.75 1.15
N ALA A 75 -6.42 4.80 2.08
CA ALA A 75 -7.52 3.86 2.27
C ALA A 75 -8.83 4.57 2.60
N ALA A 76 -8.80 5.56 3.50
CA ALA A 76 -9.96 6.36 3.87
C ALA A 76 -10.51 7.18 2.68
N ALA A 77 -9.63 7.82 1.90
CA ALA A 77 -10.03 8.58 0.72
C ALA A 77 -10.62 7.67 -0.37
N THR A 78 -10.01 6.51 -0.59
CA THR A 78 -10.49 5.51 -1.54
C THR A 78 -11.87 4.97 -1.15
N ALA A 79 -12.07 4.66 0.12
CA ALA A 79 -13.36 4.21 0.64
C ALA A 79 -14.45 5.28 0.47
N ARG A 80 -14.12 6.53 0.79
CA ARG A 80 -15.07 7.67 0.61
C ARG A 80 -15.52 7.80 -0.82
N GLU A 81 -14.60 7.73 -1.77
CA GLU A 81 -14.95 7.77 -3.19
C GLU A 81 -15.73 6.54 -3.63
N GLY A 82 -15.37 5.36 -3.12
CA GLY A 82 -16.14 4.13 -3.36
C GLY A 82 -17.60 4.24 -2.92
N PHE A 83 -17.85 4.77 -1.73
CA PHE A 83 -19.20 5.05 -1.24
C PHE A 83 -19.93 6.05 -2.13
N ARG A 84 -19.28 7.15 -2.49
CA ARG A 84 -19.87 8.17 -3.39
C ARG A 84 -20.26 7.58 -4.74
N LEU A 85 -19.43 6.74 -5.33
CA LEU A 85 -19.69 6.06 -6.60
C LEU A 85 -20.82 5.03 -6.47
N ALA A 86 -20.88 4.30 -5.37
CA ALA A 86 -21.95 3.35 -5.09
C ALA A 86 -23.30 4.05 -4.97
N ASP A 87 -23.36 5.18 -4.27
CA ASP A 87 -24.58 5.98 -4.12
C ASP A 87 -25.04 6.58 -5.47
N ALA A 88 -24.09 7.03 -6.29
CA ALA A 88 -24.39 7.55 -7.63
C ALA A 88 -24.87 6.45 -8.59
N SER A 89 -24.35 5.23 -8.49
CA SER A 89 -24.71 4.10 -9.36
C SER A 89 -26.07 3.47 -9.03
N SER A 90 -26.69 3.84 -7.92
CA SER A 90 -28.10 3.51 -7.68
C SER A 90 -29.04 4.19 -8.71
N ALA A 91 -28.54 5.17 -9.45
CA ALA A 91 -29.23 5.86 -10.54
C ALA A 91 -28.89 5.35 -11.95
N GLU A 92 -27.73 4.66 -12.11
CA GLU A 92 -27.27 4.08 -13.39
C GLU A 92 -26.77 2.67 -13.15
N ALA A 93 -27.40 1.68 -13.76
CA ALA A 93 -26.96 0.29 -13.63
C ALA A 93 -25.50 0.14 -13.98
N CYS A 94 -24.67 -0.17 -13.00
CA CYS A 94 -23.39 -0.82 -13.26
C CYS A 94 -23.63 -2.00 -14.19
N GLY A 95 -22.88 -2.06 -15.31
CA GLY A 95 -23.02 -3.19 -16.23
C GLY A 95 -22.90 -4.53 -15.51
N ASP A 96 -23.36 -5.58 -16.13
CA ASP A 96 -23.59 -6.94 -15.62
C ASP A 96 -22.46 -7.55 -14.77
N LEU A 97 -21.24 -7.00 -14.85
CA LEU A 97 -20.08 -7.48 -14.09
C LEU A 97 -20.06 -7.05 -12.61
N CYS A 98 -20.78 -5.99 -12.25
CA CYS A 98 -20.86 -5.50 -10.87
C CYS A 98 -22.08 -6.07 -10.11
N SER A 99 -23.06 -6.62 -10.81
CA SER A 99 -24.31 -7.14 -10.24
C SER A 99 -24.28 -8.62 -9.94
N ALA A 100 -23.17 -9.32 -10.27
CA ALA A 100 -23.19 -10.78 -10.36
C ALA A 100 -23.09 -11.51 -9.02
N GLU A 101 -22.79 -10.86 -7.87
CA GLU A 101 -22.47 -11.66 -6.67
C GLU A 101 -22.80 -11.00 -5.33
N VAL A 102 -24.04 -10.61 -5.15
CA VAL A 102 -24.56 -10.50 -3.78
C VAL A 102 -25.56 -11.65 -3.56
N SER A 103 -25.09 -12.73 -2.95
CA SER A 103 -26.00 -13.81 -2.60
C SER A 103 -26.98 -13.33 -1.51
N PRO A 104 -28.26 -13.69 -1.58
CA PRO A 104 -29.30 -13.27 -0.62
C PRO A 104 -29.01 -13.67 0.84
N ASP A 105 -28.07 -14.58 1.05
CA ASP A 105 -27.69 -15.03 2.39
C ASP A 105 -26.75 -14.06 3.13
N ASN A 106 -26.14 -13.10 2.44
CA ASN A 106 -25.25 -12.11 3.06
C ASN A 106 -26.04 -10.91 3.64
N GLU A 107 -27.21 -10.63 3.11
CA GLU A 107 -28.07 -9.56 3.60
C GLU A 107 -28.65 -9.85 4.99
N LYS A 108 -28.88 -11.13 5.29
CA LYS A 108 -29.39 -11.54 6.61
C LYS A 108 -28.33 -11.51 7.73
N ARG A 109 -27.05 -11.53 7.40
CA ARG A 109 -25.96 -11.43 8.39
C ARG A 109 -25.65 -9.98 8.79
N SER A 110 -25.96 -9.00 7.94
CA SER A 110 -25.75 -7.58 8.21
C SER A 110 -26.84 -6.96 9.08
N ALA A 111 -27.97 -7.62 9.26
CA ALA A 111 -29.13 -7.12 10.00
C ALA A 111 -29.24 -7.61 11.44
N ALA A 112 -28.19 -8.21 12.00
CA ALA A 112 -28.14 -8.59 13.41
C ALA A 112 -28.06 -7.34 14.31
N PRO A 113 -28.93 -7.14 15.30
CA PRO A 113 -28.89 -5.98 16.17
C PRO A 113 -27.61 -5.97 16.99
N ARG A 114 -26.90 -4.84 16.99
CA ARG A 114 -25.79 -4.62 17.91
C ARG A 114 -26.37 -4.55 19.33
N GLU A 115 -26.08 -5.54 20.13
CA GLU A 115 -26.32 -5.45 21.58
C GLU A 115 -25.52 -4.26 22.13
N LYS A 116 -26.24 -3.31 22.69
CA LYS A 116 -25.63 -2.22 23.48
C LYS A 116 -25.14 -2.83 24.80
N ARG A 117 -23.84 -2.77 25.03
CA ARG A 117 -23.26 -2.87 26.37
C ARG A 117 -23.17 -1.51 27.01
#